data_33ed2d137b56623c573fa2465fa06a17
#
_entry.id   33ed2d137b56623c573fa2465fa06a17
#
_cell.length_a   1.000
_cell.length_b   1.000
_cell.length_c   1.000
_cell.angle_alpha   90.00
_cell.angle_beta   90.00
_cell.angle_gamma   90.00
#
_symmetry.space_group_name_H-M   'P 1'
#
loop_
_entity.id
_entity.type
_entity.pdbx_description
1 polymer ?
#
loop_
_entity_poly.entity_id
_entity_poly.type
_entity_poly.pdbx_seq_one_letter_code
_entity_poly.pdbx_strand_id
1 'polypeptide(L)'
;MTSSAAEVEAALAKVREIALALPETTERLSHSAPSFFVRDKKTFVNFWDDHHGDGRLALWVAAPAGVQAQLAEQEPERFFVPPYVGHRGWLGVRLDVDVDWDEVAGIVEDSYRQVAPKTLLKLLDDPAD
;
A
#
# COMPACT_ATOMS: atom_id res chain seq x y z
N MET A 1 -11.19 -15.95 -9.49
CA MET A 1 -11.69 -14.95 -10.44
C MET A 1 -10.98 -13.63 -10.23
N THR A 2 -10.62 -12.97 -11.32
CA THR A 2 -10.00 -11.64 -11.22
C THR A 2 -11.09 -10.58 -11.05
N SER A 3 -10.68 -9.42 -10.54
CA SER A 3 -11.59 -8.29 -10.41
C SER A 3 -11.92 -7.68 -11.75
N SER A 4 -13.11 -7.09 -11.88
CA SER A 4 -13.51 -6.41 -13.11
C SER A 4 -12.73 -5.10 -13.28
N ALA A 5 -12.70 -4.57 -14.49
CA ALA A 5 -12.05 -3.30 -14.79
C ALA A 5 -12.63 -2.17 -13.91
N ALA A 6 -13.94 -2.16 -13.71
CA ALA A 6 -14.60 -1.17 -12.88
C ALA A 6 -14.19 -1.29 -11.40
N GLU A 7 -14.05 -2.51 -10.91
CA GLU A 7 -13.58 -2.75 -9.54
C GLU A 7 -12.14 -2.29 -9.36
N VAL A 8 -11.28 -2.59 -10.34
CA VAL A 8 -9.88 -2.17 -10.31
C VAL A 8 -9.78 -0.65 -10.30
N GLU A 9 -10.52 0.03 -11.19
CA GLU A 9 -10.49 1.50 -11.24
C GLU A 9 -11.00 2.14 -9.95
N ALA A 10 -12.07 1.60 -9.38
CA ALA A 10 -12.64 2.12 -8.13
C ALA A 10 -11.65 1.96 -6.97
N ALA A 11 -10.99 0.80 -6.89
CA ALA A 11 -9.99 0.55 -5.86
C ALA A 11 -8.78 1.47 -6.02
N LEU A 12 -8.29 1.64 -7.26
CA LEU A 12 -7.16 2.52 -7.53
C LEU A 12 -7.48 3.98 -7.18
N ALA A 13 -8.70 4.43 -7.48
CA ALA A 13 -9.12 5.77 -7.13
C ALA A 13 -9.08 6.00 -5.61
N LYS A 14 -9.51 5.01 -4.83
CA LYS A 14 -9.45 5.08 -3.36
C LYS A 14 -8.00 5.12 -2.86
N VAL A 15 -7.14 4.28 -3.42
CA VAL A 15 -5.73 4.25 -3.05
C VAL A 15 -5.05 5.58 -3.38
N ARG A 16 -5.34 6.16 -4.54
CA ARG A 16 -4.81 7.47 -4.92
C ARG A 16 -5.24 8.55 -3.94
N GLU A 17 -6.51 8.57 -3.58
CA GLU A 17 -7.04 9.52 -2.61
C GLU A 17 -6.28 9.45 -1.28
N ILE A 18 -6.04 8.24 -0.79
CA ILE A 18 -5.35 8.00 0.47
C ILE A 18 -3.86 8.37 0.37
N ALA A 19 -3.16 7.83 -0.61
CA ALA A 19 -1.71 7.96 -0.70
C ALA A 19 -1.27 9.37 -1.08
N LEU A 20 -1.99 10.02 -2.01
CA LEU A 20 -1.62 11.35 -2.47
C LEU A 20 -2.01 12.46 -1.50
N ALA A 21 -2.78 12.14 -0.46
CA ALA A 21 -3.05 13.08 0.62
C ALA A 21 -1.87 13.22 1.59
N LEU A 22 -0.93 12.30 1.56
CA LEU A 22 0.26 12.35 2.43
C LEU A 22 1.30 13.33 1.85
N PRO A 23 2.10 13.99 2.74
CA PRO A 23 3.04 15.04 2.28
C PRO A 23 4.08 14.56 1.27
N GLU A 24 4.24 15.33 0.18
CA GLU A 24 5.25 15.12 -0.85
C GLU A 24 5.23 13.74 -1.48
N THR A 25 4.02 13.20 -1.70
CA THR A 25 3.87 11.92 -2.38
C THR A 25 3.56 12.13 -3.86
N THR A 26 4.04 11.21 -4.68
CA THR A 26 3.80 11.20 -6.12
C THR A 26 3.43 9.79 -6.56
N GLU A 27 2.78 9.69 -7.71
CA GLU A 27 2.44 8.41 -8.32
C GLU A 27 3.14 8.29 -9.66
N ARG A 28 3.72 7.13 -9.95
CA ARG A 28 4.17 6.79 -11.30
C ARG A 28 4.18 5.28 -11.45
N LEU A 29 4.26 4.81 -12.70
CA LEU A 29 4.36 3.38 -12.95
C LEU A 29 5.75 2.89 -12.56
N SER A 30 5.80 1.76 -11.86
CA SER A 30 7.01 1.05 -11.54
C SER A 30 6.74 -0.43 -11.82
N HIS A 31 7.53 -1.03 -12.69
CA HIS A 31 7.29 -2.41 -13.15
C HIS A 31 5.86 -2.60 -13.66
N SER A 32 5.36 -1.59 -14.37
CA SER A 32 4.00 -1.56 -14.95
C SER A 32 2.86 -1.47 -13.92
N ALA A 33 3.18 -1.22 -12.65
CA ALA A 33 2.17 -1.07 -11.60
C ALA A 33 2.13 0.37 -11.10
N PRO A 34 0.93 0.95 -10.89
CA PRO A 34 0.83 2.23 -10.21
C PRO A 34 1.49 2.15 -8.85
N SER A 35 2.44 3.03 -8.60
CA SER A 35 3.25 3.02 -7.40
C SER A 35 3.36 4.42 -6.83
N PHE A 36 3.48 4.50 -5.50
CA PHE A 36 3.46 5.78 -4.79
C PHE A 36 4.80 5.96 -4.07
N PHE A 37 5.35 7.16 -4.21
CA PHE A 37 6.71 7.47 -3.77
C PHE A 37 6.72 8.69 -2.87
N VAL A 38 7.66 8.73 -1.94
CA VAL A 38 7.95 9.91 -1.13
C VAL A 38 9.08 10.68 -1.82
N ARG A 39 8.86 11.96 -2.10
CA ARG A 39 9.82 12.83 -2.79
C ARG A 39 10.32 12.22 -4.10
N ASP A 40 9.43 11.47 -4.76
CA ASP A 40 9.74 10.80 -6.03
C ASP A 40 10.95 9.86 -5.95
N LYS A 41 11.31 9.40 -4.75
CA LYS A 41 12.49 8.57 -4.52
C LYS A 41 12.16 7.21 -3.94
N LYS A 42 11.54 7.16 -2.76
CA LYS A 42 11.28 5.90 -2.08
C LYS A 42 9.84 5.49 -2.23
N THR A 43 9.61 4.31 -2.83
CA THR A 43 8.27 3.76 -2.94
C THR A 43 7.82 3.18 -1.60
N PHE A 44 6.52 3.34 -1.31
CA PHE A 44 5.95 2.77 -0.10
C PHE A 44 4.67 1.98 -0.38
N VAL A 45 4.08 2.10 -1.57
CA VAL A 45 2.88 1.37 -1.98
C VAL A 45 2.99 1.03 -3.46
N ASN A 46 2.70 -0.24 -3.80
CA ASN A 46 2.51 -0.68 -5.17
C ASN A 46 1.09 -1.22 -5.30
N PHE A 47 0.41 -0.88 -6.39
CA PHE A 47 -0.95 -1.36 -6.68
C PHE A 47 -0.87 -2.43 -7.77
N TRP A 48 -1.33 -3.64 -7.45
CA TRP A 48 -1.25 -4.77 -8.37
C TRP A 48 -2.63 -5.35 -8.67
N ASP A 49 -2.89 -5.53 -9.96
CA ASP A 49 -4.06 -6.25 -10.45
C ASP A 49 -3.57 -7.52 -11.11
N ASP A 50 -3.83 -8.68 -10.48
CA ASP A 50 -3.50 -9.98 -11.02
C ASP A 50 -2.02 -10.14 -11.37
N HIS A 51 -1.14 -9.83 -10.40
CA HIS A 51 0.31 -9.92 -10.61
C HIS A 51 0.73 -11.34 -11.04
N HIS A 52 1.23 -11.45 -12.27
CA HIS A 52 1.63 -12.73 -12.87
C HIS A 52 0.56 -13.82 -12.72
N GLY A 53 -0.71 -13.43 -12.81
CA GLY A 53 -1.81 -14.40 -12.75
C GLY A 53 -2.13 -14.91 -11.36
N ASP A 54 -1.77 -14.16 -10.30
CA ASP A 54 -2.05 -14.59 -8.93
C ASP A 54 -3.52 -14.48 -8.51
N GLY A 55 -4.35 -13.86 -9.37
CA GLY A 55 -5.77 -13.72 -9.09
C GLY A 55 -6.12 -12.71 -8.02
N ARG A 56 -5.18 -11.87 -7.60
CA ARG A 56 -5.40 -10.89 -6.54
C ARG A 56 -5.45 -9.47 -7.07
N LEU A 57 -6.35 -8.69 -6.48
CA LEU A 57 -6.26 -7.23 -6.53
C LEU A 57 -5.71 -6.83 -5.16
N ALA A 58 -4.55 -6.19 -5.13
CA ALA A 58 -3.85 -6.02 -3.87
C ALA A 58 -2.88 -4.85 -3.86
N LEU A 59 -2.53 -4.40 -2.66
CA LEU A 59 -1.41 -3.50 -2.42
C LEU A 59 -0.24 -4.31 -1.88
N TRP A 60 0.98 -3.93 -2.27
CA TRP A 60 2.19 -4.32 -1.57
C TRP A 60 2.69 -3.04 -0.90
N VAL A 61 2.86 -3.08 0.40
CA VAL A 61 3.16 -1.88 1.18
C VAL A 61 4.33 -2.11 2.14
N ALA A 62 5.13 -1.07 2.34
CA ALA A 62 6.13 -1.10 3.40
C ALA A 62 5.42 -1.26 4.75
N ALA A 63 6.01 -1.98 5.67
CA ALA A 63 5.37 -2.26 6.95
C ALA A 63 6.39 -2.25 8.09
N PRO A 64 5.94 -1.90 9.30
CA PRO A 64 6.80 -2.01 10.49
C PRO A 64 7.24 -3.44 10.73
N ALA A 65 8.39 -3.62 11.36
CA ALA A 65 8.93 -4.94 11.67
C ALA A 65 7.90 -5.80 12.42
N GLY A 66 7.72 -7.03 11.97
CA GLY A 66 6.83 -8.00 12.59
C GLY A 66 5.37 -7.94 12.12
N VAL A 67 4.94 -6.84 11.50
CA VAL A 67 3.54 -6.69 11.08
C VAL A 67 3.18 -7.66 9.97
N GLN A 68 4.06 -7.87 9.00
CA GLN A 68 3.82 -8.82 7.91
C GLN A 68 3.51 -10.21 8.45
N ALA A 69 4.39 -10.72 9.30
CA ALA A 69 4.23 -12.08 9.84
C ALA A 69 2.96 -12.19 10.68
N GLN A 70 2.70 -11.20 11.51
CA GLN A 70 1.53 -11.20 12.39
C GLN A 70 0.22 -11.21 11.60
N LEU A 71 0.08 -10.29 10.65
CA LEU A 71 -1.17 -10.17 9.90
C LEU A 71 -1.36 -11.32 8.93
N ALA A 72 -0.30 -11.77 8.25
CA ALA A 72 -0.41 -12.90 7.33
C ALA A 72 -0.77 -14.19 8.06
N GLU A 73 -0.35 -14.34 9.31
CA GLU A 73 -0.71 -15.50 10.12
C GLU A 73 -2.13 -15.40 10.68
N GLN A 74 -2.52 -14.23 11.18
CA GLN A 74 -3.83 -14.03 11.83
C GLN A 74 -4.98 -13.92 10.83
N GLU A 75 -4.74 -13.30 9.67
CA GLU A 75 -5.79 -13.04 8.69
C GLU A 75 -5.30 -13.34 7.26
N PRO A 76 -5.00 -14.63 6.98
CA PRO A 76 -4.42 -15.00 5.68
C PRO A 76 -5.35 -14.76 4.48
N GLU A 77 -6.65 -14.60 4.71
CA GLU A 77 -7.60 -14.27 3.64
C GLU A 77 -7.51 -12.79 3.22
N ARG A 78 -6.87 -11.95 4.04
CA ARG A 78 -6.75 -10.51 3.77
C ARG A 78 -5.32 -10.06 3.55
N PHE A 79 -4.35 -10.75 4.16
CA PHE A 79 -2.95 -10.34 4.15
C PHE A 79 -2.06 -11.50 3.72
N PHE A 80 -0.99 -11.18 3.01
CA PHE A 80 -0.07 -12.19 2.51
C PHE A 80 1.35 -11.63 2.43
N VAL A 81 2.32 -12.53 2.20
CA VAL A 81 3.71 -12.13 1.97
C VAL A 81 3.89 -11.92 0.48
N PRO A 82 4.13 -10.69 0.02
CA PRO A 82 4.26 -10.44 -1.41
C PRO A 82 5.60 -10.97 -1.95
N PRO A 83 5.65 -11.35 -3.24
CA PRO A 83 6.91 -11.75 -3.84
C PRO A 83 7.85 -10.55 -3.95
N TYR A 84 9.15 -10.82 -4.12
CA TYR A 84 10.24 -9.85 -4.32
C TYR A 84 10.50 -8.92 -3.14
N VAL A 85 9.48 -8.33 -2.53
CA VAL A 85 9.64 -7.40 -1.41
C VAL A 85 9.27 -8.02 -0.06
N GLY A 86 8.78 -9.26 -0.07
CA GLY A 86 8.42 -9.95 1.17
C GLY A 86 9.59 -10.11 2.14
N HIS A 87 10.80 -10.35 1.63
CA HIS A 87 12.00 -10.48 2.45
C HIS A 87 12.37 -9.18 3.18
N ARG A 88 11.83 -8.04 2.72
CA ARG A 88 12.02 -6.75 3.36
C ARG A 88 10.95 -6.44 4.41
N GLY A 89 10.06 -7.40 4.68
CA GLY A 89 8.97 -7.21 5.62
C GLY A 89 7.75 -6.51 5.05
N TRP A 90 7.70 -6.31 3.74
CA TRP A 90 6.53 -5.71 3.09
C TRP A 90 5.31 -6.61 3.21
N LEU A 91 4.15 -5.98 3.27
CA LEU A 91 2.87 -6.65 3.48
C LEU A 91 2.02 -6.60 2.21
N GLY A 92 1.43 -7.74 1.84
CA GLY A 92 0.41 -7.80 0.82
C GLY A 92 -0.96 -7.56 1.46
N VAL A 93 -1.74 -6.64 0.90
CA VAL A 93 -3.07 -6.28 1.41
C VAL A 93 -4.08 -6.51 0.29
N ARG A 94 -4.99 -7.45 0.47
CA ARG A 94 -5.98 -7.76 -0.56
C ARG A 94 -7.06 -6.68 -0.62
N LEU A 95 -7.39 -6.27 -1.83
CA LEU A 95 -8.47 -5.32 -2.10
C LEU A 95 -9.66 -5.97 -2.79
N ASP A 96 -9.56 -7.27 -3.10
CA ASP A 96 -10.63 -8.07 -3.74
C ASP A 96 -11.46 -8.83 -2.72
N VAL A 97 -11.48 -8.34 -1.50
CA VAL A 97 -12.28 -8.86 -0.39
C VAL A 97 -13.14 -7.70 0.14
N ASP A 98 -13.88 -7.93 1.21
CA ASP A 98 -14.64 -6.86 1.85
C ASP A 98 -13.65 -5.91 2.54
N VAL A 99 -13.47 -4.71 2.00
CA VAL A 99 -12.41 -3.80 2.40
C VAL A 99 -12.93 -2.72 3.34
N ASP A 100 -12.27 -2.57 4.48
CA ASP A 100 -12.43 -1.41 5.35
C ASP A 100 -11.40 -0.35 4.92
N TRP A 101 -11.85 0.66 4.21
CA TRP A 101 -10.95 1.69 3.67
C TRP A 101 -10.31 2.57 4.73
N ASP A 102 -10.92 2.70 5.90
CA ASP A 102 -10.30 3.40 7.02
C ASP A 102 -9.09 2.62 7.55
N GLU A 103 -9.21 1.29 7.59
CA GLU A 103 -8.10 0.43 7.96
C GLU A 103 -6.98 0.50 6.92
N VAL A 104 -7.34 0.47 5.64
CA VAL A 104 -6.35 0.59 4.55
C VAL A 104 -5.63 1.94 4.65
N ALA A 105 -6.35 3.01 4.93
CA ALA A 105 -5.73 4.33 5.10
C ALA A 105 -4.69 4.31 6.23
N GLY A 106 -5.00 3.65 7.35
CA GLY A 106 -4.05 3.50 8.45
C GLY A 106 -2.82 2.70 8.06
N ILE A 107 -3.02 1.61 7.31
CA ILE A 107 -1.91 0.79 6.80
C ILE A 107 -1.01 1.59 5.86
N VAL A 108 -1.61 2.36 4.94
CA VAL A 108 -0.85 3.20 3.99
C VAL A 108 -0.08 4.29 4.74
N GLU A 109 -0.68 4.90 5.75
CA GLU A 109 0.03 5.89 6.57
C GLU A 109 1.22 5.25 7.30
N ASP A 110 1.04 4.06 7.87
CA ASP A 110 2.14 3.33 8.51
C ASP A 110 3.24 3.01 7.51
N SER A 111 2.87 2.67 6.28
CA SER A 111 3.84 2.42 5.20
C SER A 111 4.65 3.68 4.88
N TYR A 112 3.97 4.82 4.76
CA TYR A 112 4.61 6.11 4.55
C TYR A 112 5.61 6.41 5.67
N ARG A 113 5.23 6.13 6.91
CA ARG A 113 6.09 6.37 8.08
C ARG A 113 7.36 5.53 8.06
N GLN A 114 7.37 4.40 7.34
CA GLN A 114 8.57 3.57 7.21
C GLN A 114 9.62 4.17 6.29
N VAL A 115 9.23 5.01 5.34
CA VAL A 115 10.15 5.51 4.31
C VAL A 115 10.33 7.03 4.31
N ALA A 116 9.40 7.77 4.90
CA ALA A 116 9.45 9.24 4.88
C ALA A 116 10.51 9.77 5.83
N PRO A 117 11.19 10.87 5.45
CA PRO A 117 12.14 11.52 6.35
C PRO A 117 11.43 12.19 7.51
N LYS A 118 12.17 12.42 8.59
CA LYS A 118 11.63 12.98 9.84
C LYS A 118 10.92 14.31 9.65
N THR A 119 11.40 15.14 8.73
CA THR A 119 10.77 16.43 8.44
C THR A 119 9.33 16.28 7.94
N LEU A 120 9.07 15.23 7.15
CA LEU A 120 7.72 14.95 6.66
C LEU A 120 6.86 14.29 7.72
N LEU A 121 7.43 13.43 8.54
CA LEU A 121 6.71 12.81 9.66
C LEU A 121 6.22 13.87 10.63
N LYS A 122 7.02 14.91 10.84
CA LYS A 122 6.63 16.02 11.70
C LYS A 122 5.40 16.73 11.18
N LEU A 123 5.23 16.84 9.87
CA LEU A 123 4.04 17.44 9.29
C LEU A 123 2.77 16.63 9.58
N LEU A 124 2.90 15.31 9.70
CA LEU A 124 1.77 14.46 10.06
C LEU A 124 1.41 14.57 11.53
N ASP A 125 2.42 14.59 12.40
CA ASP A 125 2.24 14.55 13.85
C ASP A 125 1.95 15.92 14.45
N ASP A 126 2.39 16.97 13.77
CA ASP A 126 2.27 18.35 14.22
C ASP A 126 1.85 19.20 13.03
N PRO A 127 0.62 19.01 12.55
CA PRO A 127 0.15 19.76 11.39
C PRO A 127 0.16 21.25 11.72
N ALA A 128 0.89 21.98 10.93
CA ALA A 128 0.99 23.42 11.12
C ALA A 128 -0.38 24.03 10.97
N ASP A 129 -0.67 24.88 11.86
CA ASP A 129 -1.91 25.62 11.89
C ASP A 129 -2.13 26.45 10.67
#